data_4027902b795b5475aee18ad9fc26f37c
#
_entry.id   4027902b795b5475aee18ad9fc26f37c
#
_cell.length_a   1.000
_cell.length_b   1.000
_cell.length_c   1.000
_cell.angle_alpha   90.00
_cell.angle_beta   90.00
_cell.angle_gamma   90.00
#
_symmetry.space_group_name_H-M   'P 1'
#
loop_
_entity.id
_entity.type
_entity.pdbx_description
1 polymer ?
#
loop_
_entity_poly.entity_id
_entity_poly.type
_entity_poly.pdbx_seq_one_letter_code
_entity_poly.pdbx_strand_id
1 'polypeptide(L)'
;HQTLPCDRCHGGERLLAGSGEICQRCHLDDDTHRSALGPFCGDCHWQVDWHANKLSHLQTGFPLRGAHRTVACDGCHVLGTYLGIPTDCEACHSQDAARVIDPVHTAELTPCTRCHAETGFVPVRGDHPLFPLVGRHRFVSCRNCHIGGTYLGTPNTCDACHMARYLDPATTPNHASAGYSTACDDCHTPVGWRPARTP
;
A
#
# COMPACT_ATOMS: atom_id res chain seq x y z
N HIS A 1 31.89 -22.49 15.56
CA HIS A 1 33.37 -22.50 15.64
C HIS A 1 33.93 -23.22 16.88
N GLN A 2 33.15 -23.38 17.95
CA GLN A 2 33.61 -24.00 19.22
C GLN A 2 34.07 -25.44 19.08
N THR A 3 33.61 -26.14 18.07
CA THR A 3 33.93 -27.54 17.80
C THR A 3 35.04 -27.75 16.76
N LEU A 4 35.57 -26.67 16.20
CA LEU A 4 36.63 -26.76 15.20
C LEU A 4 37.99 -26.98 15.86
N PRO A 5 38.88 -27.81 15.29
CA PRO A 5 40.27 -27.96 15.73
C PRO A 5 41.00 -26.61 15.62
N CYS A 6 41.93 -26.37 16.56
CA CYS A 6 42.65 -25.11 16.68
C CYS A 6 43.49 -24.78 15.42
N ASP A 7 44.01 -25.79 14.76
CA ASP A 7 44.83 -25.67 13.55
C ASP A 7 44.06 -25.20 12.31
N ARG A 8 42.73 -25.32 12.32
CA ARG A 8 41.89 -24.73 11.26
C ARG A 8 41.98 -23.22 11.23
N CYS A 9 42.18 -22.60 12.39
CA CYS A 9 42.31 -21.15 12.49
C CYS A 9 43.77 -20.69 12.72
N HIS A 10 44.57 -21.52 13.42
CA HIS A 10 45.92 -21.19 13.85
C HIS A 10 47.01 -22.04 13.17
N GLY A 11 46.70 -22.71 12.05
CA GLY A 11 47.64 -23.53 11.29
C GLY A 11 48.39 -22.78 10.21
N GLY A 12 49.74 -22.88 10.20
CA GLY A 12 50.60 -22.33 9.17
C GLY A 12 50.81 -20.83 9.21
N GLU A 13 51.11 -20.20 8.03
CA GLU A 13 51.36 -18.75 7.91
C GLU A 13 50.08 -17.89 8.10
N ARG A 14 48.95 -18.52 8.36
CA ARG A 14 47.70 -17.86 8.69
C ARG A 14 47.59 -17.56 10.17
N LEU A 15 48.51 -16.80 10.67
CA LEU A 15 48.33 -16.18 11.99
C LEU A 15 47.22 -15.13 11.85
N LEU A 16 46.06 -15.47 12.35
CA LEU A 16 44.91 -14.59 12.43
C LEU A 16 45.05 -13.60 13.58
N ALA A 17 46.23 -13.03 13.75
CA ALA A 17 46.43 -11.89 14.68
C ALA A 17 45.68 -10.68 14.12
N GLY A 18 44.60 -10.31 14.79
CA GLY A 18 43.78 -9.15 14.44
C GLY A 18 42.70 -9.35 13.38
N SER A 19 42.37 -10.60 13.01
CA SER A 19 41.42 -10.89 11.94
C SER A 19 40.09 -11.50 12.44
N GLY A 20 39.74 -11.26 13.66
CA GLY A 20 38.49 -11.80 14.25
C GLY A 20 37.21 -11.44 13.53
N GLU A 21 37.31 -10.77 12.37
CA GLU A 21 36.15 -10.13 11.77
C GLU A 21 35.96 -10.42 10.26
N ILE A 22 36.90 -11.14 9.61
CA ILE A 22 36.74 -11.40 8.18
C ILE A 22 36.24 -12.81 7.97
N CYS A 23 34.93 -12.99 8.20
CA CYS A 23 34.24 -14.25 7.99
C CYS A 23 34.44 -14.79 6.56
N GLN A 24 34.51 -13.93 5.56
CA GLN A 24 34.71 -14.24 4.15
C GLN A 24 35.95 -15.05 3.85
N ARG A 25 37.00 -14.98 4.68
CA ARG A 25 38.21 -15.77 4.44
C ARG A 25 37.99 -17.29 4.48
N CYS A 26 36.98 -17.71 5.20
CA CYS A 26 36.59 -19.11 5.32
C CYS A 26 35.20 -19.40 4.71
N HIS A 27 34.33 -18.40 4.70
CA HIS A 27 32.91 -18.54 4.33
C HIS A 27 32.54 -17.77 3.05
N LEU A 28 33.50 -17.59 2.12
CA LEU A 28 33.20 -16.89 0.85
C LEU A 28 32.15 -17.62 0.03
N ASP A 29 32.25 -18.96 -0.01
CA ASP A 29 31.34 -19.79 -0.77
C ASP A 29 29.94 -19.91 -0.12
N ASP A 30 29.84 -19.55 1.17
CA ASP A 30 28.59 -19.54 1.93
C ASP A 30 27.85 -18.19 1.77
N ASP A 31 28.45 -17.20 1.13
CA ASP A 31 27.89 -15.87 1.00
C ASP A 31 26.78 -15.81 -0.06
N THR A 32 25.55 -15.95 0.41
CA THR A 32 24.35 -15.85 -0.41
C THR A 32 24.11 -14.45 -0.99
N HIS A 33 24.76 -13.43 -0.40
CA HIS A 33 24.66 -12.03 -0.85
C HIS A 33 25.63 -11.71 -2.00
N ARG A 34 26.48 -12.68 -2.38
CA ARG A 34 27.46 -12.52 -3.48
C ARG A 34 28.35 -11.28 -3.29
N SER A 35 28.79 -11.05 -2.08
CA SER A 35 29.62 -9.93 -1.65
C SER A 35 29.00 -8.53 -1.83
N ALA A 36 27.71 -8.44 -2.15
CA ALA A 36 27.02 -7.17 -2.37
C ALA A 36 26.94 -6.31 -1.07
N LEU A 37 27.02 -6.95 0.10
CA LEU A 37 26.94 -6.27 1.42
C LEU A 37 28.31 -6.09 2.09
N GLY A 38 29.40 -6.41 1.39
CA GLY A 38 30.76 -6.29 1.91
C GLY A 38 31.16 -7.39 2.90
N PRO A 39 32.38 -7.34 3.45
CA PRO A 39 32.97 -8.43 4.24
C PRO A 39 32.56 -8.44 5.71
N PHE A 40 31.85 -7.43 6.20
CA PHE A 40 31.55 -7.25 7.62
C PHE A 40 30.27 -7.98 8.04
N CYS A 41 30.24 -9.28 7.83
CA CYS A 41 29.08 -10.14 8.10
C CYS A 41 28.55 -10.00 9.55
N GLY A 42 29.43 -9.74 10.50
CA GLY A 42 29.11 -9.55 11.90
C GLY A 42 28.24 -8.31 12.20
N ASP A 43 28.17 -7.35 11.29
CA ASP A 43 27.28 -6.19 11.44
C ASP A 43 25.81 -6.57 11.31
N CYS A 44 25.55 -7.64 10.54
CA CYS A 44 24.21 -8.11 10.24
C CYS A 44 23.86 -9.45 10.86
N HIS A 45 24.85 -10.33 11.06
CA HIS A 45 24.64 -11.68 11.57
C HIS A 45 25.19 -11.91 12.97
N TRP A 46 24.58 -12.86 13.69
CA TRP A 46 25.11 -13.35 14.96
C TRP A 46 25.94 -14.60 14.73
N GLN A 47 27.10 -14.68 15.41
CA GLN A 47 27.96 -15.86 15.31
C GLN A 47 27.35 -17.13 15.89
N VAL A 48 26.41 -17.00 16.81
CA VAL A 48 25.71 -18.11 17.48
C VAL A 48 24.49 -18.59 16.73
N ASP A 49 23.88 -17.70 15.94
CA ASP A 49 22.76 -18.01 15.08
C ASP A 49 22.87 -17.19 13.80
N TRP A 50 23.38 -17.83 12.75
CA TRP A 50 23.62 -17.17 11.46
C TRP A 50 22.34 -16.75 10.75
N HIS A 51 21.24 -17.46 10.97
CA HIS A 51 19.96 -17.15 10.35
C HIS A 51 19.22 -16.01 11.04
N ALA A 52 19.51 -15.80 12.32
CA ALA A 52 19.03 -14.60 13.02
C ALA A 52 19.88 -13.40 12.60
N ASN A 53 19.29 -12.47 11.87
CA ASN A 53 19.97 -11.25 11.48
C ASN A 53 19.64 -10.08 12.44
N LYS A 54 20.56 -9.13 12.54
CA LYS A 54 20.44 -7.91 13.35
C LYS A 54 19.65 -6.81 12.61
N LEU A 55 19.46 -6.97 11.30
CA LEU A 55 18.81 -5.97 10.47
C LEU A 55 17.30 -6.00 10.68
N SER A 56 16.76 -4.84 10.94
CA SER A 56 15.34 -4.61 10.99
C SER A 56 14.94 -3.65 9.87
N HIS A 57 13.97 -4.02 9.07
CA HIS A 57 13.38 -3.12 8.09
C HIS A 57 12.74 -1.86 8.71
N LEU A 58 12.60 -1.83 10.04
CA LEU A 58 12.16 -0.61 10.75
C LEU A 58 13.16 0.55 10.62
N GLN A 59 14.42 0.24 10.35
CA GLN A 59 15.51 1.21 10.19
C GLN A 59 15.78 1.54 8.72
N THR A 60 15.09 0.88 7.81
CA THR A 60 15.15 1.15 6.36
C THR A 60 14.05 2.12 5.94
N GLY A 61 14.12 2.64 4.74
CA GLY A 61 13.04 3.45 4.16
C GLY A 61 11.75 2.68 3.89
N PHE A 62 11.74 1.34 4.10
CA PHE A 62 10.58 0.47 3.85
C PHE A 62 10.33 -0.49 5.02
N PRO A 63 9.66 -0.05 6.09
CA PRO A 63 9.26 -0.93 7.18
C PRO A 63 8.26 -1.99 6.69
N LEU A 64 8.54 -3.27 6.95
CA LEU A 64 7.64 -4.35 6.56
C LEU A 64 6.33 -4.31 7.37
N ARG A 65 5.22 -4.06 6.70
CA ARG A 65 3.89 -3.99 7.30
C ARG A 65 2.89 -4.83 6.52
N GLY A 66 1.79 -5.19 7.15
CA GLY A 66 0.74 -5.98 6.52
C GLY A 66 1.29 -7.25 5.87
N ALA A 67 0.93 -7.51 4.63
CA ALA A 67 1.35 -8.68 3.87
C ALA A 67 2.87 -8.72 3.60
N HIS A 68 3.55 -7.57 3.54
CA HIS A 68 5.00 -7.53 3.35
C HIS A 68 5.80 -8.21 4.47
N ARG A 69 5.22 -8.38 5.65
CA ARG A 69 5.86 -9.08 6.78
C ARG A 69 6.10 -10.57 6.53
N THR A 70 5.34 -11.15 5.64
CA THR A 70 5.37 -12.59 5.34
C THR A 70 5.99 -12.91 3.99
N VAL A 71 6.41 -11.89 3.24
CA VAL A 71 7.12 -12.08 1.98
C VAL A 71 8.53 -12.58 2.27
N ALA A 72 8.98 -13.59 1.54
CA ALA A 72 10.34 -14.08 1.64
C ALA A 72 11.34 -13.01 1.17
N CYS A 73 12.56 -13.05 1.70
CA CYS A 73 13.58 -12.02 1.42
C CYS A 73 13.84 -11.84 -0.09
N ASP A 74 13.91 -12.95 -0.82
CA ASP A 74 14.13 -13.00 -2.27
C ASP A 74 12.97 -12.48 -3.10
N GLY A 75 11.78 -12.37 -2.51
CA GLY A 75 10.62 -11.74 -3.15
C GLY A 75 10.80 -10.24 -3.40
N CYS A 76 11.67 -9.61 -2.61
CA CYS A 76 12.04 -8.19 -2.77
C CYS A 76 13.50 -8.04 -3.19
N HIS A 77 14.39 -8.87 -2.62
CA HIS A 77 15.83 -8.86 -2.86
C HIS A 77 16.22 -9.81 -3.98
N VAL A 78 15.73 -9.52 -5.19
CA VAL A 78 15.95 -10.38 -6.36
C VAL A 78 17.44 -10.44 -6.69
N LEU A 79 17.94 -11.66 -6.93
CA LEU A 79 19.35 -11.95 -7.23
C LEU A 79 20.35 -11.41 -6.19
N GLY A 80 19.93 -11.29 -4.93
CA GLY A 80 20.78 -10.81 -3.84
C GLY A 80 21.04 -9.31 -3.86
N THR A 81 20.21 -8.53 -4.53
CA THR A 81 20.28 -7.07 -4.50
C THR A 81 19.62 -6.55 -3.24
N TYR A 82 20.38 -5.98 -2.30
CA TYR A 82 19.88 -5.49 -1.01
C TYR A 82 19.85 -3.97 -0.90
N LEU A 83 20.57 -3.26 -1.75
CA LEU A 83 20.67 -1.80 -1.75
C LEU A 83 20.00 -1.22 -3.00
N GLY A 84 19.41 -0.03 -2.84
CA GLY A 84 18.80 0.70 -3.96
C GLY A 84 17.50 0.13 -4.48
N ILE A 85 16.82 -0.73 -3.70
CA ILE A 85 15.49 -1.23 -4.06
C ILE A 85 14.49 -0.09 -3.96
N PRO A 86 13.68 0.15 -5.00
CA PRO A 86 12.62 1.15 -4.93
C PRO A 86 11.62 0.84 -3.82
N THR A 87 11.14 1.88 -3.15
CA THR A 87 10.17 1.76 -2.04
C THR A 87 8.77 2.22 -2.40
N ASP A 88 8.60 2.76 -3.60
CA ASP A 88 7.30 3.18 -4.11
C ASP A 88 6.45 1.97 -4.48
N CYS A 89 5.16 2.02 -4.13
CA CYS A 89 4.23 0.91 -4.35
C CYS A 89 4.20 0.45 -5.83
N GLU A 90 4.20 1.41 -6.74
CA GLU A 90 4.10 1.18 -8.18
C GLU A 90 5.33 0.49 -8.78
N ALA A 91 6.50 0.63 -8.16
CA ALA A 91 7.70 -0.03 -8.62
C ALA A 91 7.57 -1.56 -8.61
N CYS A 92 6.76 -2.10 -7.70
CA CYS A 92 6.50 -3.53 -7.58
C CYS A 92 5.07 -3.90 -8.04
N HIS A 93 4.08 -3.03 -7.79
CA HIS A 93 2.65 -3.32 -7.96
C HIS A 93 2.01 -2.67 -9.19
N SER A 94 2.79 -2.13 -10.13
CA SER A 94 2.26 -1.50 -11.36
C SER A 94 1.39 -2.45 -12.20
N GLN A 95 1.79 -3.73 -12.29
CA GLN A 95 1.02 -4.73 -13.02
C GLN A 95 -0.28 -5.12 -12.30
N ASP A 96 -0.27 -5.12 -10.98
CA ASP A 96 -1.46 -5.39 -10.18
C ASP A 96 -2.46 -4.25 -10.35
N ALA A 97 -2.00 -3.01 -10.29
CA ALA A 97 -2.81 -1.82 -10.53
C ALA A 97 -3.43 -1.83 -11.95
N ALA A 98 -2.65 -2.20 -12.97
CA ALA A 98 -3.10 -2.25 -14.35
C ALA A 98 -4.21 -3.29 -14.62
N ARG A 99 -4.34 -4.30 -13.77
CA ARG A 99 -5.39 -5.34 -13.89
C ARG A 99 -6.73 -4.93 -13.26
N VAL A 100 -6.72 -3.89 -12.43
CA VAL A 100 -7.94 -3.44 -11.75
C VAL A 100 -8.78 -2.60 -12.69
N ILE A 101 -10.05 -2.99 -12.86
CA ILE A 101 -11.00 -2.35 -13.77
C ILE A 101 -12.03 -1.47 -13.06
N ASP A 102 -12.12 -1.54 -11.74
CA ASP A 102 -13.04 -0.73 -10.93
C ASP A 102 -12.45 -0.42 -9.55
N PRO A 103 -11.94 0.80 -9.37
CA PRO A 103 -11.72 1.84 -10.39
C PRO A 103 -10.57 1.49 -11.33
N VAL A 104 -10.58 1.99 -12.56
CA VAL A 104 -9.42 1.90 -13.44
C VAL A 104 -8.29 2.75 -12.83
N HIS A 105 -7.15 2.12 -12.60
CA HIS A 105 -5.99 2.81 -12.03
C HIS A 105 -5.23 3.56 -13.12
N THR A 106 -5.29 4.88 -13.06
CA THR A 106 -4.51 5.78 -13.92
C THR A 106 -3.37 6.41 -13.12
N ALA A 107 -2.41 7.02 -13.78
CA ALA A 107 -1.30 7.72 -13.12
C ALA A 107 -1.75 8.84 -12.16
N GLU A 108 -2.98 9.37 -12.34
CA GLU A 108 -3.55 10.40 -11.47
C GLU A 108 -3.94 9.88 -10.08
N LEU A 109 -4.00 8.57 -9.90
CA LEU A 109 -4.36 7.92 -8.63
C LEU A 109 -3.17 7.72 -7.69
N THR A 110 -2.00 8.21 -8.04
CA THR A 110 -0.84 8.21 -7.14
C THR A 110 -0.92 9.39 -6.14
N PRO A 111 -0.40 9.26 -4.94
CA PRO A 111 0.14 8.04 -4.34
C PRO A 111 -0.96 7.05 -3.91
N CYS A 112 -0.66 5.76 -4.01
CA CYS A 112 -1.59 4.66 -3.68
C CYS A 112 -2.18 4.77 -2.26
N THR A 113 -1.42 5.35 -1.35
CA THR A 113 -1.80 5.55 0.08
C THR A 113 -2.97 6.51 0.28
N ARG A 114 -3.39 7.24 -0.75
CA ARG A 114 -4.62 8.06 -0.68
C ARG A 114 -5.88 7.21 -0.53
N CYS A 115 -5.83 6.00 -1.08
CA CYS A 115 -6.97 5.09 -1.09
C CYS A 115 -6.67 3.76 -0.37
N HIS A 116 -5.43 3.33 -0.37
CA HIS A 116 -5.01 2.04 0.20
C HIS A 116 -4.17 2.21 1.45
N ALA A 117 -4.19 1.21 2.31
CA ALA A 117 -3.31 1.12 3.46
C ALA A 117 -2.33 -0.04 3.30
N GLU A 118 -1.09 0.13 3.75
CA GLU A 118 -0.06 -0.92 3.73
C GLU A 118 -0.46 -2.19 4.50
N THR A 119 -1.31 -2.04 5.51
CA THR A 119 -1.78 -3.14 6.36
C THR A 119 -2.98 -3.89 5.80
N GLY A 120 -3.61 -3.34 4.77
CA GLY A 120 -4.75 -3.96 4.09
C GLY A 120 -5.09 -3.16 2.85
N PHE A 121 -4.84 -3.76 1.70
CA PHE A 121 -5.09 -3.11 0.41
C PHE A 121 -6.59 -3.04 0.09
N VAL A 122 -7.35 -3.96 0.63
CA VAL A 122 -8.82 -4.03 0.53
C VAL A 122 -9.37 -4.16 1.95
N PRO A 123 -10.37 -3.40 2.35
CA PRO A 123 -11.16 -2.44 1.55
C PRO A 123 -10.41 -1.13 1.28
N VAL A 124 -10.71 -0.54 0.15
CA VAL A 124 -10.21 0.77 -0.25
C VAL A 124 -10.73 1.84 0.72
N ARG A 125 -9.81 2.65 1.24
CA ARG A 125 -10.17 3.86 1.99
C ARG A 125 -10.24 5.03 1.02
N GLY A 126 -11.38 5.24 0.41
CA GLY A 126 -11.63 6.48 -0.28
C GLY A 126 -12.06 7.53 0.73
N ASP A 127 -11.21 8.49 1.06
CA ASP A 127 -11.64 9.66 1.82
C ASP A 127 -12.53 10.53 0.93
N HIS A 128 -13.78 10.72 1.36
CA HIS A 128 -14.75 11.58 0.69
C HIS A 128 -15.14 12.75 1.62
N PRO A 129 -14.20 13.66 1.94
CA PRO A 129 -14.44 14.72 2.91
C PRO A 129 -15.51 15.71 2.44
N LEU A 130 -15.63 15.91 1.11
CA LEU A 130 -16.61 16.83 0.52
C LEU A 130 -17.95 16.16 0.21
N PHE A 131 -18.00 14.83 0.22
CA PHE A 131 -19.21 14.05 -0.01
C PHE A 131 -19.17 12.75 0.79
N PRO A 132 -19.51 12.78 2.08
CA PRO A 132 -19.46 11.58 2.91
C PRO A 132 -20.35 10.47 2.36
N LEU A 133 -19.79 9.28 2.14
CA LEU A 133 -20.52 8.12 1.66
C LEU A 133 -21.38 7.52 2.76
N VAL A 134 -22.62 7.98 2.84
CA VAL A 134 -23.61 7.53 3.83
C VAL A 134 -24.86 6.95 3.17
N GLY A 135 -25.67 6.25 3.91
CA GLY A 135 -26.91 5.64 3.38
C GLY A 135 -26.63 4.74 2.19
N ARG A 136 -27.33 4.95 1.09
CA ARG A 136 -27.19 4.18 -0.16
C ARG A 136 -25.88 4.44 -0.87
N HIS A 137 -25.28 5.62 -0.73
CA HIS A 137 -24.00 5.96 -1.38
C HIS A 137 -22.84 5.07 -0.90
N ARG A 138 -22.95 4.45 0.27
CA ARG A 138 -21.94 3.49 0.78
C ARG A 138 -21.77 2.23 -0.08
N PHE A 139 -22.80 1.93 -0.86
CA PHE A 139 -22.88 0.69 -1.64
C PHE A 139 -22.81 0.94 -3.16
N VAL A 140 -22.58 2.19 -3.55
CA VAL A 140 -22.46 2.56 -4.97
C VAL A 140 -21.04 2.27 -5.43
N SER A 141 -20.91 1.65 -6.61
CA SER A 141 -19.59 1.43 -7.24
C SER A 141 -18.89 2.77 -7.52
N CYS A 142 -17.58 2.81 -7.34
CA CYS A 142 -16.76 4.01 -7.55
C CYS A 142 -17.03 4.66 -8.92
N ARG A 143 -17.14 3.84 -9.99
CA ARG A 143 -17.34 4.31 -11.36
C ARG A 143 -18.70 4.96 -11.61
N ASN A 144 -19.68 4.76 -10.75
CA ASN A 144 -21.00 5.39 -10.90
C ASN A 144 -20.95 6.88 -10.55
N CYS A 145 -19.97 7.27 -9.76
CA CYS A 145 -19.69 8.67 -9.43
C CYS A 145 -18.48 9.19 -10.21
N HIS A 146 -17.45 8.37 -10.35
CA HIS A 146 -16.21 8.69 -11.03
C HIS A 146 -16.23 8.18 -12.47
N ILE A 147 -17.08 8.79 -13.29
CA ILE A 147 -17.32 8.39 -14.67
C ILE A 147 -16.04 8.55 -15.49
N GLY A 148 -15.67 7.50 -16.24
CA GLY A 148 -14.46 7.50 -17.05
C GLY A 148 -13.14 7.48 -16.26
N GLY A 149 -13.19 7.19 -14.95
CA GLY A 149 -12.00 7.18 -14.10
C GLY A 149 -11.56 8.56 -13.61
N THR A 150 -12.39 9.59 -13.80
CA THR A 150 -12.10 10.95 -13.31
C THR A 150 -12.45 11.07 -11.84
N TYR A 151 -11.45 11.24 -10.98
CA TYR A 151 -11.62 11.35 -9.52
C TYR A 151 -11.62 12.77 -9.01
N LEU A 152 -10.88 13.66 -9.69
CA LEU A 152 -10.85 15.08 -9.36
C LEU A 152 -12.00 15.82 -10.06
N GLY A 153 -12.64 16.73 -9.33
CA GLY A 153 -13.74 17.54 -9.89
C GLY A 153 -15.07 16.81 -10.06
N THR A 154 -15.22 15.59 -9.47
CA THR A 154 -16.53 14.93 -9.42
C THR A 154 -17.51 15.82 -8.68
N PRO A 155 -18.71 16.14 -9.27
CA PRO A 155 -19.71 16.95 -8.60
C PRO A 155 -20.16 16.31 -7.28
N ASN A 156 -20.40 17.14 -6.27
CA ASN A 156 -20.79 16.72 -4.92
C ASN A 156 -22.16 17.25 -4.48
N THR A 157 -22.91 17.85 -5.40
CA THR A 157 -24.28 18.31 -5.14
C THR A 157 -25.30 17.26 -5.54
N CYS A 158 -26.43 17.22 -4.85
CA CYS A 158 -27.48 16.21 -5.07
C CYS A 158 -28.05 16.26 -6.50
N ASP A 159 -28.32 17.46 -6.98
CA ASP A 159 -28.91 17.73 -8.30
C ASP A 159 -27.99 17.31 -9.45
N ALA A 160 -26.68 17.42 -9.28
CA ALA A 160 -25.72 16.99 -10.32
C ALA A 160 -25.89 15.53 -10.77
N CYS A 161 -26.36 14.66 -9.87
CA CYS A 161 -26.62 13.26 -10.16
C CYS A 161 -28.11 12.91 -10.18
N HIS A 162 -28.92 13.62 -9.42
CA HIS A 162 -30.32 13.29 -9.19
C HIS A 162 -31.33 14.21 -9.89
N MET A 163 -30.88 15.08 -10.80
CA MET A 163 -31.76 16.00 -11.53
C MET A 163 -32.88 15.30 -12.29
N ALA A 164 -32.59 14.13 -12.86
CA ALA A 164 -33.61 13.35 -13.57
C ALA A 164 -34.78 12.94 -12.65
N ARG A 165 -34.49 12.68 -11.36
CA ARG A 165 -35.54 12.35 -10.38
C ARG A 165 -36.31 13.58 -9.92
N TYR A 166 -35.65 14.74 -9.85
CA TYR A 166 -36.31 16.01 -9.55
C TYR A 166 -37.32 16.39 -10.66
N LEU A 167 -36.96 16.17 -11.93
CA LEU A 167 -37.77 16.47 -13.11
C LEU A 167 -38.83 15.42 -13.43
N ASP A 168 -38.75 14.24 -12.81
CA ASP A 168 -39.67 13.13 -13.07
C ASP A 168 -41.11 13.49 -12.62
N PRO A 169 -42.07 13.59 -13.57
CA PRO A 169 -43.45 13.96 -13.26
C PRO A 169 -44.17 12.95 -12.37
N ALA A 170 -43.69 11.71 -12.32
CA ALA A 170 -44.23 10.67 -11.44
C ALA A 170 -43.78 10.78 -9.98
N THR A 171 -42.80 11.67 -9.69
CA THR A 171 -42.34 11.93 -8.32
C THR A 171 -43.46 12.60 -7.50
N THR A 172 -43.72 12.12 -6.32
CA THR A 172 -44.73 12.70 -5.43
C THR A 172 -44.11 13.23 -4.15
N PRO A 173 -44.24 14.55 -3.87
CA PRO A 173 -44.81 15.58 -4.74
C PRO A 173 -43.96 15.82 -5.99
N ASN A 174 -44.57 16.31 -7.08
CA ASN A 174 -43.81 16.69 -8.28
C ASN A 174 -43.03 17.96 -8.00
N HIS A 175 -41.71 17.82 -7.82
CA HIS A 175 -40.83 18.91 -7.38
C HIS A 175 -40.75 20.05 -8.38
N ALA A 176 -40.60 19.73 -9.67
CA ALA A 176 -40.45 20.74 -10.70
C ALA A 176 -41.73 21.55 -10.87
N SER A 177 -42.90 20.95 -10.93
CA SER A 177 -44.16 21.66 -11.10
C SER A 177 -44.58 22.42 -9.84
N ALA A 178 -44.18 21.98 -8.67
CA ALA A 178 -44.43 22.66 -7.40
C ALA A 178 -43.44 23.83 -7.14
N GLY A 179 -42.40 23.96 -7.96
CA GLY A 179 -41.40 25.02 -7.82
C GLY A 179 -40.48 24.88 -6.63
N TYR A 180 -40.26 23.64 -6.16
CA TYR A 180 -39.30 23.41 -5.07
C TYR A 180 -37.87 23.72 -5.49
N SER A 181 -37.04 24.13 -4.54
CA SER A 181 -35.62 24.36 -4.76
C SER A 181 -34.85 23.07 -5.07
N THR A 182 -33.74 23.19 -5.81
CA THR A 182 -32.76 22.12 -6.00
C THR A 182 -31.79 21.98 -4.84
N ALA A 183 -31.90 22.82 -3.79
CA ALA A 183 -31.21 22.62 -2.52
C ALA A 183 -31.90 21.45 -1.76
N CYS A 184 -31.64 20.23 -2.22
CA CYS A 184 -32.35 19.04 -1.79
C CYS A 184 -32.17 18.72 -0.30
N ASP A 185 -31.07 19.13 0.28
CA ASP A 185 -30.68 18.95 1.68
C ASP A 185 -31.50 19.78 2.67
N ASP A 186 -32.22 20.82 2.19
CA ASP A 186 -33.17 21.55 3.01
C ASP A 186 -34.29 20.62 3.51
N CYS A 187 -34.69 19.66 2.69
CA CYS A 187 -35.80 18.74 2.99
C CYS A 187 -35.38 17.28 3.13
N HIS A 188 -34.31 16.87 2.48
CA HIS A 188 -33.86 15.49 2.43
C HIS A 188 -32.54 15.28 3.16
N THR A 189 -32.22 14.04 3.45
CA THR A 189 -30.91 13.69 4.01
C THR A 189 -30.18 12.69 3.10
N PRO A 190 -28.83 12.70 3.10
CA PRO A 190 -28.05 11.73 2.33
C PRO A 190 -28.32 10.26 2.73
N VAL A 191 -28.91 10.03 3.90
CA VAL A 191 -29.23 8.68 4.43
C VAL A 191 -30.53 8.16 3.82
N GLY A 192 -31.48 9.05 3.51
CA GLY A 192 -32.76 8.67 2.92
C GLY A 192 -33.58 9.85 2.46
N TRP A 193 -34.32 9.67 1.35
CA TRP A 193 -35.23 10.67 0.79
C TRP A 193 -36.55 10.79 1.56
N ARG A 194 -36.90 9.76 2.34
CA ARG A 194 -38.14 9.74 3.10
C ARG A 194 -37.87 9.32 4.55
N PRO A 195 -38.60 9.91 5.52
CA PRO A 195 -39.46 11.08 5.35
C PRO A 195 -38.66 12.32 5.00
N ALA A 196 -39.24 13.23 4.16
CA ALA A 196 -38.70 14.57 4.00
C ALA A 196 -38.92 15.38 5.27
N ARG A 197 -37.98 16.27 5.60
CA ARG A 197 -38.20 17.26 6.64
C ARG A 197 -39.25 18.25 6.13
N THR A 198 -40.21 18.59 6.93
CA THR A 198 -41.06 19.75 6.63
C THR A 198 -40.27 21.04 6.87
N PRO A 199 -40.27 21.98 5.92
CA PRO A 199 -39.62 23.26 6.10
C PRO A 199 -40.17 24.02 7.30
#